data_9d8ffbdd1d3422151459e481e38e8422
#
_entry.id   9d8ffbdd1d3422151459e481e38e8422
#
_cell.length_a   1.000
_cell.length_b   1.000
_cell.length_c   1.000
_cell.angle_alpha   90.00
_cell.angle_beta   90.00
_cell.angle_gamma   90.00
#
_symmetry.space_group_name_H-M   'P 1'
#
loop_
_entity.id
_entity.type
_entity.pdbx_description
1 polymer ?
#
loop_
_entity_poly.entity_id
_entity_poly.type
_entity_poly.pdbx_seq_one_letter_code
_entity_poly.pdbx_strand_id
1 'polypeptide(L)'
;YLTAHIGPNCVIGARVKIGARSVLMGGNHIGRDCHIGEDARLFPNVVIYPKCQIGHRVAIHAGTVIGSDGYGYVFDEGRHRKMLQVGNVILHDDVVIGANAAIDRGALGATSIGQRTKIDNLVHIAHNVTIGRHCLVMGQVGFAGSTQLGDYCVIASQSGIAGHLKLGHQATVGAKSGVMRDIPDKGTVLGIPALPDKQTK
;
A
#
# COMPACT_ATOMS: atom_id res chain seq x y z
N TYR A 1 -12.11 17.81 -15.88
CA TYR A 1 -11.81 16.75 -16.88
C TYR A 1 -11.10 17.23 -18.13
N LEU A 2 -11.07 18.53 -18.42
CA LEU A 2 -10.57 19.04 -19.71
C LEU A 2 -9.06 18.88 -19.95
N THR A 3 -8.28 18.47 -18.96
CA THR A 3 -6.82 18.37 -19.06
C THR A 3 -6.24 17.02 -18.64
N ALA A 4 -7.08 16.05 -18.26
CA ALA A 4 -6.60 14.70 -17.99
C ALA A 4 -6.38 13.93 -19.30
N HIS A 5 -5.29 13.16 -19.37
CA HIS A 5 -4.98 12.29 -20.50
C HIS A 5 -5.34 10.83 -20.18
N ILE A 6 -6.17 10.23 -21.02
CA ILE A 6 -6.58 8.83 -20.90
C ILE A 6 -6.04 8.08 -22.12
N GLY A 7 -5.04 7.23 -21.88
CA GLY A 7 -4.43 6.40 -22.91
C GLY A 7 -5.35 5.27 -23.40
N PRO A 8 -4.89 4.48 -24.38
CA PRO A 8 -5.70 3.44 -24.99
C PRO A 8 -6.06 2.32 -24.01
N ASN A 9 -7.17 1.64 -24.28
CA ASN A 9 -7.66 0.45 -23.56
C ASN A 9 -7.89 0.67 -22.05
N CYS A 10 -8.10 1.90 -21.61
CA CYS A 10 -8.50 2.19 -20.24
C CYS A 10 -9.98 1.88 -20.03
N VAL A 11 -10.30 1.20 -18.93
CA VAL A 11 -11.67 0.95 -18.46
C VAL A 11 -11.93 1.80 -17.24
N ILE A 12 -12.89 2.72 -17.34
CA ILE A 12 -13.23 3.67 -16.27
C ILE A 12 -14.65 3.36 -15.78
N GLY A 13 -14.76 2.97 -14.51
CA GLY A 13 -16.04 2.65 -13.87
C GLY A 13 -16.95 3.88 -13.66
N ALA A 14 -18.17 3.61 -13.29
CA ALA A 14 -19.16 4.67 -13.02
C ALA A 14 -18.72 5.59 -11.86
N ARG A 15 -19.01 6.89 -11.98
CA ARG A 15 -18.76 7.93 -10.97
C ARG A 15 -17.30 8.11 -10.57
N VAL A 16 -16.36 7.65 -11.39
CA VAL A 16 -14.93 7.94 -11.20
C VAL A 16 -14.67 9.43 -11.44
N LYS A 17 -13.88 10.04 -10.56
CA LYS A 17 -13.40 11.42 -10.71
C LYS A 17 -11.90 11.40 -10.94
N ILE A 18 -11.43 12.08 -11.98
CA ILE A 18 -10.02 12.19 -12.31
C ILE A 18 -9.66 13.67 -12.34
N GLY A 19 -8.69 14.05 -11.52
CA GLY A 19 -8.21 15.43 -11.41
C GLY A 19 -7.48 15.92 -12.65
N ALA A 20 -7.32 17.23 -12.74
CA ALA A 20 -6.66 17.90 -13.86
C ALA A 20 -5.22 17.42 -14.05
N ARG A 21 -4.72 17.40 -15.29
CA ARG A 21 -3.35 17.04 -15.69
C ARG A 21 -2.91 15.62 -15.31
N SER A 22 -3.85 14.79 -14.83
CA SER A 22 -3.56 13.38 -14.54
C SER A 22 -3.45 12.59 -15.82
N VAL A 23 -2.56 11.58 -15.81
CA VAL A 23 -2.24 10.75 -16.98
C VAL A 23 -2.46 9.27 -16.64
N LEU A 24 -3.35 8.62 -17.37
CA LEU A 24 -3.52 7.18 -17.42
C LEU A 24 -2.86 6.69 -18.71
N MET A 25 -1.77 5.94 -18.62
CA MET A 25 -0.91 5.66 -19.79
C MET A 25 -1.46 4.57 -20.72
N GLY A 26 -2.39 3.73 -20.24
CA GLY A 26 -3.06 2.71 -21.05
C GLY A 26 -3.27 1.40 -20.33
N GLY A 27 -4.29 0.64 -20.73
CA GLY A 27 -4.66 -0.63 -20.10
C GLY A 27 -5.08 -0.53 -18.62
N ASN A 28 -5.31 0.67 -18.12
CA ASN A 28 -5.68 0.90 -16.73
C ASN A 28 -7.15 0.50 -16.49
N HIS A 29 -7.43 -0.14 -15.37
CA HIS A 29 -8.77 -0.46 -14.94
C HIS A 29 -9.09 0.27 -13.64
N ILE A 30 -10.04 1.23 -13.69
CA ILE A 30 -10.43 2.04 -12.53
C ILE A 30 -11.85 1.67 -12.14
N GLY A 31 -12.01 1.08 -10.97
CA GLY A 31 -13.30 0.68 -10.42
C GLY A 31 -14.22 1.87 -10.13
N ARG A 32 -15.51 1.60 -10.03
CA ARG A 32 -16.52 2.63 -9.74
C ARG A 32 -16.22 3.41 -8.45
N ASP A 33 -16.70 4.66 -8.38
CA ASP A 33 -16.63 5.52 -7.18
C ASP A 33 -15.19 5.86 -6.74
N CYS A 34 -14.17 5.66 -7.58
CA CYS A 34 -12.81 6.07 -7.30
C CYS A 34 -12.63 7.58 -7.48
N HIS A 35 -11.73 8.14 -6.68
CA HIS A 35 -11.27 9.51 -6.80
C HIS A 35 -9.77 9.53 -7.05
N ILE A 36 -9.31 10.17 -8.12
CA ILE A 36 -7.91 10.37 -8.48
C ILE A 36 -7.67 11.88 -8.49
N GLY A 37 -6.71 12.33 -7.69
CA GLY A 37 -6.33 13.74 -7.56
C GLY A 37 -5.69 14.31 -8.84
N GLU A 38 -5.22 15.54 -8.77
CA GLU A 38 -4.55 16.23 -9.87
C GLU A 38 -3.11 15.75 -10.04
N ASP A 39 -2.56 15.87 -11.25
CA ASP A 39 -1.18 15.53 -11.60
C ASP A 39 -0.78 14.09 -11.29
N ALA A 40 -1.75 13.19 -11.12
CA ALA A 40 -1.49 11.77 -10.88
C ALA A 40 -1.00 11.08 -12.16
N ARG A 41 -0.11 10.08 -12.01
CA ARG A 41 0.43 9.30 -13.11
C ARG A 41 0.22 7.82 -12.86
N LEU A 42 -0.65 7.19 -13.64
CA LEU A 42 -0.89 5.77 -13.63
C LEU A 42 -0.20 5.14 -14.84
N PHE A 43 0.83 4.36 -14.57
CA PHE A 43 1.58 3.63 -15.60
C PHE A 43 0.74 2.49 -16.19
N PRO A 44 1.18 1.82 -17.25
CA PRO A 44 0.34 0.83 -17.94
C PRO A 44 -0.14 -0.30 -17.02
N ASN A 45 -1.37 -0.77 -17.25
CA ASN A 45 -1.96 -1.92 -16.59
C ASN A 45 -2.12 -1.79 -15.06
N VAL A 46 -2.18 -0.59 -14.52
CA VAL A 46 -2.56 -0.36 -13.12
C VAL A 46 -4.04 -0.66 -12.95
N VAL A 47 -4.38 -1.42 -11.90
CA VAL A 47 -5.76 -1.75 -11.53
C VAL A 47 -6.09 -1.09 -10.18
N ILE A 48 -7.17 -0.30 -10.16
CA ILE A 48 -7.69 0.31 -8.93
C ILE A 48 -9.12 -0.18 -8.72
N TYR A 49 -9.33 -0.89 -7.62
CA TYR A 49 -10.63 -1.42 -7.24
C TYR A 49 -11.59 -0.33 -6.74
N PRO A 50 -12.90 -0.61 -6.68
CA PRO A 50 -13.92 0.40 -6.35
C PRO A 50 -13.67 1.13 -5.03
N LYS A 51 -14.09 2.43 -4.99
CA LYS A 51 -14.10 3.32 -3.82
C LYS A 51 -12.73 3.74 -3.30
N CYS A 52 -11.64 3.46 -4.00
CA CYS A 52 -10.30 3.89 -3.60
C CYS A 52 -10.10 5.40 -3.82
N GLN A 53 -9.28 6.00 -2.98
CA GLN A 53 -8.95 7.42 -3.02
C GLN A 53 -7.45 7.59 -3.28
N ILE A 54 -7.11 8.27 -4.34
CA ILE A 54 -5.74 8.55 -4.77
C ILE A 54 -5.53 10.06 -4.72
N GLY A 55 -4.57 10.51 -3.93
CA GLY A 55 -4.24 11.93 -3.74
C GLY A 55 -3.62 12.59 -4.98
N HIS A 56 -3.16 13.81 -4.79
CA HIS A 56 -2.50 14.59 -5.84
C HIS A 56 -1.06 14.14 -6.07
N ARG A 57 -0.56 14.23 -7.29
CA ARG A 57 0.84 13.92 -7.69
C ARG A 57 1.29 12.51 -7.30
N VAL A 58 0.34 11.60 -7.17
CA VAL A 58 0.62 10.18 -6.93
C VAL A 58 1.11 9.53 -8.21
N ALA A 59 2.17 8.71 -8.12
CA ALA A 59 2.64 7.88 -9.22
C ALA A 59 2.47 6.41 -8.87
N ILE A 60 1.82 5.63 -9.74
CA ILE A 60 1.60 4.19 -9.56
C ILE A 60 2.16 3.48 -10.77
N HIS A 61 3.21 2.68 -10.56
CA HIS A 61 3.92 1.98 -11.64
C HIS A 61 3.17 0.74 -12.14
N ALA A 62 3.61 0.25 -13.29
CA ALA A 62 2.92 -0.75 -14.09
C ALA A 62 2.60 -2.05 -13.33
N GLY A 63 1.44 -2.63 -13.61
CA GLY A 63 1.00 -3.90 -13.06
C GLY A 63 0.57 -3.86 -11.59
N THR A 64 0.62 -2.71 -10.93
CA THR A 64 0.23 -2.57 -9.53
C THR A 64 -1.28 -2.64 -9.36
N VAL A 65 -1.72 -3.33 -8.30
CA VAL A 65 -3.12 -3.52 -7.93
C VAL A 65 -3.41 -2.81 -6.60
N ILE A 66 -4.38 -1.91 -6.62
CA ILE A 66 -4.82 -1.15 -5.45
C ILE A 66 -6.26 -1.55 -5.08
N GLY A 67 -6.46 -2.02 -3.85
CA GLY A 67 -7.79 -2.26 -3.29
C GLY A 67 -8.36 -3.65 -3.57
N SER A 68 -7.52 -4.65 -3.89
CA SER A 68 -7.91 -6.06 -3.87
C SER A 68 -8.41 -6.48 -2.48
N ASP A 69 -9.20 -7.53 -2.41
CA ASP A 69 -9.67 -8.05 -1.13
C ASP A 69 -8.52 -8.57 -0.28
N GLY A 70 -8.47 -8.18 0.98
CA GLY A 70 -7.55 -8.72 1.95
C GLY A 70 -7.77 -10.22 2.23
N TYR A 71 -6.74 -10.88 2.76
CA TYR A 71 -6.75 -12.27 3.15
C TYR A 71 -7.44 -12.42 4.52
N GLY A 72 -8.77 -12.56 4.49
CA GLY A 72 -9.59 -12.73 5.69
C GLY A 72 -10.49 -13.97 5.54
N TYR A 73 -10.26 -14.99 6.38
CA TYR A 73 -11.06 -16.21 6.42
C TYR A 73 -11.31 -16.61 7.87
N VAL A 74 -12.49 -17.18 8.13
CA VAL A 74 -12.81 -17.87 9.38
C VAL A 74 -13.03 -19.35 9.09
N PHE A 75 -12.54 -20.20 9.95
CA PHE A 75 -12.83 -21.64 9.87
C PHE A 75 -14.19 -21.91 10.53
N ASP A 76 -15.14 -22.41 9.73
CA ASP A 76 -16.50 -22.66 10.18
C ASP A 76 -17.07 -23.89 9.45
N GLU A 77 -17.69 -24.80 10.20
CA GLU A 77 -18.26 -26.05 9.69
C GLU A 77 -17.33 -26.82 8.73
N GLY A 78 -16.05 -26.97 9.13
CA GLY A 78 -15.07 -27.77 8.39
C GLY A 78 -14.50 -27.11 7.13
N ARG A 79 -14.74 -25.80 6.90
CA ARG A 79 -14.25 -25.06 5.74
C ARG A 79 -13.86 -23.63 6.08
N HIS A 80 -12.98 -23.05 5.25
CA HIS A 80 -12.64 -21.64 5.33
C HIS A 80 -13.71 -20.80 4.62
N ARG A 81 -14.41 -19.94 5.35
CA ARG A 81 -15.35 -18.97 4.81
C ARG A 81 -14.68 -17.61 4.69
N LYS A 82 -14.79 -16.99 3.52
CA LYS A 82 -14.22 -15.66 3.25
C LYS A 82 -14.98 -14.60 4.04
N MET A 83 -14.23 -13.72 4.71
CA MET A 83 -14.76 -12.49 5.31
C MET A 83 -14.86 -11.40 4.26
N LEU A 84 -16.00 -10.71 4.20
CA LEU A 84 -16.22 -9.59 3.27
C LEU A 84 -15.24 -8.45 3.59
N GLN A 85 -14.67 -7.89 2.53
CA GLN A 85 -13.77 -6.74 2.58
C GLN A 85 -14.50 -5.54 1.97
N VAL A 86 -15.09 -4.68 2.79
CA VAL A 86 -15.96 -3.58 2.33
C VAL A 86 -15.32 -2.21 2.43
N GLY A 87 -14.14 -2.13 3.00
CA GLY A 87 -13.34 -0.90 3.10
C GLY A 87 -12.71 -0.50 1.77
N ASN A 88 -11.72 0.37 1.83
CA ASN A 88 -11.03 0.89 0.66
C ASN A 88 -9.52 1.08 0.89
N VAL A 89 -8.85 1.70 -0.08
CA VAL A 89 -7.45 2.17 0.04
C VAL A 89 -7.44 3.69 -0.13
N ILE A 90 -6.63 4.35 0.68
CA ILE A 90 -6.35 5.79 0.60
C ILE A 90 -4.84 5.99 0.42
N LEU A 91 -4.44 6.53 -0.74
CA LEU A 91 -3.09 7.03 -0.98
C LEU A 91 -3.12 8.55 -0.85
N HIS A 92 -2.33 9.09 0.06
CA HIS A 92 -2.22 10.54 0.22
C HIS A 92 -1.32 11.16 -0.86
N ASP A 93 -1.18 12.49 -0.84
CA ASP A 93 -0.42 13.22 -1.86
C ASP A 93 1.04 12.80 -1.95
N ASP A 94 1.62 12.91 -3.16
CA ASP A 94 3.03 12.68 -3.43
C ASP A 94 3.52 11.25 -3.13
N VAL A 95 2.61 10.28 -2.95
CA VAL A 95 2.95 8.86 -2.80
C VAL A 95 3.44 8.30 -4.13
N VAL A 96 4.46 7.44 -4.05
CA VAL A 96 4.93 6.67 -5.22
C VAL A 96 4.83 5.19 -4.89
N ILE A 97 4.22 4.41 -5.78
CA ILE A 97 4.10 2.96 -5.67
C ILE A 97 4.82 2.32 -6.85
N GLY A 98 5.76 1.43 -6.56
CA GLY A 98 6.52 0.67 -7.54
C GLY A 98 5.68 -0.32 -8.34
N ALA A 99 6.32 -1.01 -9.28
CA ALA A 99 5.68 -1.95 -10.18
C ALA A 99 5.29 -3.26 -9.48
N ASN A 100 4.17 -3.86 -9.90
CA ASN A 100 3.67 -5.13 -9.40
C ASN A 100 3.51 -5.17 -7.86
N ALA A 101 3.23 -4.06 -7.24
CA ALA A 101 2.85 -4.01 -5.83
C ALA A 101 1.37 -4.38 -5.67
N ALA A 102 1.02 -4.96 -4.51
CA ALA A 102 -0.37 -5.28 -4.16
C ALA A 102 -0.73 -4.62 -2.83
N ILE A 103 -1.79 -3.81 -2.85
CA ILE A 103 -2.27 -3.09 -1.67
C ILE A 103 -3.74 -3.45 -1.46
N ASP A 104 -4.00 -4.23 -0.40
CA ASP A 104 -5.35 -4.70 -0.09
C ASP A 104 -6.19 -3.61 0.55
N ARG A 105 -7.51 -3.69 0.33
CA ARG A 105 -8.46 -2.82 1.01
C ARG A 105 -8.62 -3.18 2.47
N GLY A 106 -9.00 -2.24 3.29
CA GLY A 106 -9.40 -2.54 4.66
C GLY A 106 -10.64 -3.44 4.72
N ALA A 107 -10.75 -4.24 5.76
CA ALA A 107 -11.95 -5.07 5.98
C ALA A 107 -13.20 -4.20 6.20
N LEU A 108 -13.15 -3.23 7.11
CA LEU A 108 -14.23 -2.25 7.37
C LEU A 108 -13.77 -0.82 7.11
N GLY A 109 -12.58 -0.44 7.51
CA GLY A 109 -11.99 0.89 7.32
C GLY A 109 -11.12 0.96 6.06
N ALA A 110 -10.09 1.78 6.09
CA ALA A 110 -9.15 1.95 4.99
C ALA A 110 -7.79 1.32 5.30
N THR A 111 -7.11 0.84 4.26
CA THR A 111 -5.66 0.75 4.24
C THR A 111 -5.13 2.10 3.78
N SER A 112 -4.21 2.71 4.51
CA SER A 112 -3.80 4.11 4.28
C SER A 112 -2.30 4.27 4.15
N ILE A 113 -1.85 5.02 3.14
CA ILE A 113 -0.44 5.35 2.93
C ILE A 113 -0.26 6.86 2.97
N GLY A 114 0.51 7.30 3.95
CA GLY A 114 0.74 8.71 4.25
C GLY A 114 1.53 9.45 3.17
N GLN A 115 1.37 10.76 3.18
CA GLN A 115 1.94 11.69 2.20
C GLN A 115 3.44 11.48 2.02
N ARG A 116 3.91 11.58 0.75
CA ARG A 116 5.34 11.50 0.35
C ARG A 116 6.03 10.16 0.64
N THR A 117 5.31 9.15 1.07
CA THR A 117 5.85 7.79 1.24
C THR A 117 6.19 7.18 -0.12
N LYS A 118 7.30 6.44 -0.16
CA LYS A 118 7.78 5.73 -1.36
C LYS A 118 7.77 4.24 -1.11
N ILE A 119 7.07 3.52 -1.94
CA ILE A 119 6.93 2.07 -1.94
C ILE A 119 7.59 1.55 -3.20
N ASP A 120 8.53 0.65 -3.06
CA ASP A 120 9.26 0.05 -4.18
C ASP A 120 8.48 -1.12 -4.81
N ASN A 121 9.09 -1.80 -5.77
CA ASN A 121 8.48 -2.87 -6.54
C ASN A 121 8.18 -4.11 -5.70
N LEU A 122 7.14 -4.87 -6.08
CA LEU A 122 6.80 -6.17 -5.49
C LEU A 122 6.47 -6.11 -3.98
N VAL A 123 6.10 -4.96 -3.47
CA VAL A 123 5.68 -4.82 -2.06
C VAL A 123 4.24 -5.28 -1.91
N HIS A 124 3.98 -6.05 -0.84
CA HIS A 124 2.62 -6.42 -0.43
C HIS A 124 2.21 -5.69 0.85
N ILE A 125 1.07 -5.02 0.80
CA ILE A 125 0.47 -4.31 1.94
C ILE A 125 -0.92 -4.90 2.17
N ALA A 126 -1.07 -5.68 3.26
CA ALA A 126 -2.32 -6.31 3.59
C ALA A 126 -3.37 -5.33 4.15
N HIS A 127 -4.57 -5.83 4.38
CA HIS A 127 -5.73 -5.06 4.81
C HIS A 127 -5.50 -4.27 6.12
N ASN A 128 -6.06 -3.08 6.21
CA ASN A 128 -6.04 -2.21 7.39
C ASN A 128 -4.63 -1.77 7.85
N VAL A 129 -3.61 -1.93 7.03
CA VAL A 129 -2.28 -1.38 7.30
C VAL A 129 -2.34 0.14 7.18
N THR A 130 -1.68 0.83 8.12
CA THR A 130 -1.49 2.28 8.06
C THR A 130 -0.01 2.60 8.02
N ILE A 131 0.43 3.32 7.01
CA ILE A 131 1.81 3.78 6.84
C ILE A 131 1.83 5.29 6.99
N GLY A 132 2.70 5.80 7.84
CA GLY A 132 2.89 7.23 8.07
C GLY A 132 3.46 7.97 6.86
N ARG A 133 3.81 9.23 7.07
CA ARG A 133 4.38 10.11 6.03
C ARG A 133 5.87 9.89 5.86
N HIS A 134 6.39 10.18 4.65
CA HIS A 134 7.83 10.15 4.34
C HIS A 134 8.52 8.82 4.61
N CYS A 135 7.79 7.71 4.61
CA CYS A 135 8.38 6.38 4.78
C CYS A 135 9.04 5.90 3.49
N LEU A 136 10.07 5.08 3.64
CA LEU A 136 10.73 4.35 2.55
C LEU A 136 10.53 2.86 2.75
N VAL A 137 9.84 2.20 1.83
CA VAL A 137 9.57 0.76 1.84
C VAL A 137 10.21 0.16 0.60
N MET A 138 11.26 -0.64 0.79
CA MET A 138 12.04 -1.19 -0.30
C MET A 138 11.42 -2.47 -0.87
N GLY A 139 11.99 -2.96 -1.96
CA GLY A 139 11.42 -4.05 -2.75
C GLY A 139 11.15 -5.35 -1.97
N GLN A 140 10.06 -6.02 -2.32
CA GLN A 140 9.65 -7.31 -1.76
C GLN A 140 9.37 -7.31 -0.25
N VAL A 141 9.09 -6.16 0.35
CA VAL A 141 8.62 -6.09 1.73
C VAL A 141 7.15 -6.54 1.80
N GLY A 142 6.81 -7.28 2.86
CA GLY A 142 5.45 -7.71 3.16
C GLY A 142 4.98 -7.19 4.52
N PHE A 143 3.81 -6.56 4.54
CA PHE A 143 3.11 -6.19 5.77
C PHE A 143 1.87 -7.04 5.95
N ALA A 144 1.79 -7.76 7.05
CA ALA A 144 0.56 -8.44 7.43
C ALA A 144 -0.48 -7.44 7.98
N GLY A 145 -1.74 -7.88 8.03
CA GLY A 145 -2.88 -7.00 8.30
C GLY A 145 -2.80 -6.20 9.60
N SER A 146 -3.38 -5.02 9.59
CA SER A 146 -3.51 -4.11 10.74
C SER A 146 -2.20 -3.61 11.35
N THR A 147 -1.09 -3.72 10.63
CA THR A 147 0.20 -3.13 11.02
C THR A 147 0.16 -1.61 10.91
N GLN A 148 0.78 -0.92 11.84
CA GLN A 148 0.84 0.54 11.90
C GLN A 148 2.30 1.01 11.89
N LEU A 149 2.66 1.86 10.93
CA LEU A 149 3.96 2.53 10.86
C LEU A 149 3.79 4.01 11.18
N GLY A 150 4.67 4.52 12.03
CA GLY A 150 4.84 5.96 12.23
C GLY A 150 5.44 6.65 11.00
N ASP A 151 5.71 7.95 11.13
CA ASP A 151 6.34 8.74 10.06
C ASP A 151 7.85 8.43 9.94
N TYR A 152 8.41 8.62 8.74
CA TYR A 152 9.84 8.52 8.43
C TYR A 152 10.47 7.15 8.69
N CYS A 153 9.68 6.08 8.68
CA CYS A 153 10.19 4.71 8.80
C CYS A 153 10.96 4.29 7.54
N VAL A 154 11.97 3.44 7.74
CA VAL A 154 12.75 2.82 6.66
C VAL A 154 12.67 1.30 6.79
N ILE A 155 12.07 0.63 5.81
CA ILE A 155 11.91 -0.81 5.79
C ILE A 155 12.71 -1.37 4.61
N ALA A 156 13.83 -2.02 4.91
CA ALA A 156 14.72 -2.54 3.89
C ALA A 156 14.18 -3.81 3.22
N SER A 157 14.72 -4.10 2.06
CA SER A 157 14.20 -5.11 1.12
C SER A 157 14.03 -6.50 1.74
N GLN A 158 13.00 -7.21 1.27
CA GLN A 158 12.70 -8.60 1.64
C GLN A 158 12.38 -8.80 3.13
N SER A 159 11.99 -7.76 3.84
CA SER A 159 11.58 -7.86 5.24
C SER A 159 10.09 -8.21 5.33
N GLY A 160 9.73 -9.01 6.34
CA GLY A 160 8.36 -9.39 6.66
C GLY A 160 7.93 -8.81 8.01
N ILE A 161 6.77 -8.17 8.06
CA ILE A 161 6.23 -7.56 9.28
C ILE A 161 4.96 -8.32 9.68
N ALA A 162 4.95 -8.91 10.88
CA ALA A 162 3.79 -9.63 11.40
C ALA A 162 2.60 -8.68 11.65
N GLY A 163 1.40 -9.26 11.68
CA GLY A 163 0.16 -8.48 11.82
C GLY A 163 0.00 -7.80 13.18
N HIS A 164 -0.78 -6.72 13.19
CA HIS A 164 -1.16 -5.95 14.37
C HIS A 164 -0.01 -5.29 15.14
N LEU A 165 1.18 -5.16 14.53
CA LEU A 165 2.33 -4.53 15.14
C LEU A 165 2.31 -3.00 14.96
N LYS A 166 2.98 -2.32 15.89
CA LYS A 166 3.24 -0.89 15.85
C LYS A 166 4.74 -0.64 15.68
N LEU A 167 5.11 0.03 14.61
CA LEU A 167 6.45 0.52 14.37
C LEU A 167 6.44 2.04 14.59
N GLY A 168 7.19 2.49 15.58
CA GLY A 168 7.24 3.91 15.97
C GLY A 168 7.81 4.81 14.88
N HIS A 169 7.79 6.12 15.11
CA HIS A 169 8.35 7.10 14.18
C HIS A 169 9.85 6.87 13.98
N GLN A 170 10.32 7.01 12.75
CA GLN A 170 11.74 6.84 12.39
C GLN A 170 12.29 5.42 12.68
N ALA A 171 11.43 4.42 12.82
CA ALA A 171 11.86 3.03 12.97
C ALA A 171 12.57 2.54 11.71
N THR A 172 13.63 1.75 11.89
CA THR A 172 14.40 1.16 10.79
C THR A 172 14.41 -0.35 10.90
N VAL A 173 14.06 -1.03 9.82
CA VAL A 173 14.11 -2.49 9.70
C VAL A 173 15.18 -2.86 8.67
N GLY A 174 16.18 -3.63 9.10
CA GLY A 174 17.23 -4.13 8.22
C GLY A 174 16.73 -5.12 7.17
N ALA A 175 17.48 -5.31 6.10
CA ALA A 175 17.08 -6.21 5.01
C ALA A 175 16.90 -7.66 5.49
N LYS A 176 15.97 -8.40 4.85
CA LYS A 176 15.66 -9.80 5.16
C LYS A 176 15.27 -10.05 6.64
N SER A 177 14.69 -9.07 7.28
CA SER A 177 14.29 -9.19 8.69
C SER A 177 12.86 -9.72 8.85
N GLY A 178 12.63 -10.52 9.90
CA GLY A 178 11.33 -10.97 10.33
C GLY A 178 10.90 -10.24 11.61
N VAL A 179 10.06 -9.20 11.48
CA VAL A 179 9.59 -8.39 12.63
C VAL A 179 8.38 -9.06 13.26
N MET A 180 8.51 -9.46 14.52
CA MET A 180 7.46 -10.18 15.28
C MET A 180 7.05 -9.45 16.56
N ARG A 181 7.55 -8.24 16.79
CA ARG A 181 7.24 -7.40 17.97
C ARG A 181 7.22 -5.94 17.59
N ASP A 182 6.54 -5.13 18.37
CA ASP A 182 6.54 -3.68 18.22
C ASP A 182 7.96 -3.11 18.25
N ILE A 183 8.17 -2.03 17.50
CA ILE A 183 9.44 -1.31 17.45
C ILE A 183 9.17 0.09 18.01
N PRO A 184 9.93 0.57 19.02
CA PRO A 184 9.78 1.92 19.54
C PRO A 184 10.23 2.97 18.52
N ASP A 185 9.93 4.25 18.80
CA ASP A 185 10.43 5.38 18.02
C ASP A 185 11.95 5.30 17.88
N LYS A 186 12.46 5.56 16.66
CA LYS A 186 13.89 5.53 16.31
C LYS A 186 14.57 4.18 16.54
N GLY A 187 13.77 3.13 16.81
CA GLY A 187 14.31 1.76 16.99
C GLY A 187 14.85 1.21 15.68
N THR A 188 16.00 0.54 15.74
CA THR A 188 16.58 -0.19 14.62
C THR A 188 16.64 -1.68 14.96
N VAL A 189 16.11 -2.52 14.07
CA VAL A 189 16.08 -3.97 14.23
C VAL A 189 16.56 -4.67 12.96
N LEU A 190 17.16 -5.86 13.13
CA LEU A 190 17.55 -6.70 12.00
C LEU A 190 17.57 -8.20 12.38
N GLY A 191 17.50 -9.06 11.39
CA GLY A 191 17.56 -10.52 11.56
C GLY A 191 16.20 -11.22 11.60
N ILE A 192 16.23 -12.55 11.84
CA ILE A 192 15.06 -13.41 11.97
C ILE A 192 15.21 -14.28 13.24
N PRO A 193 14.43 -14.04 14.32
CA PRO A 193 13.56 -12.85 14.50
C PRO A 193 14.36 -11.55 14.51
N ALA A 194 13.74 -10.45 14.11
CA ALA A 194 14.39 -9.15 14.12
C ALA A 194 14.66 -8.70 15.57
N LEU A 195 15.92 -8.46 15.87
CA LEU A 195 16.42 -7.98 17.15
C LEU A 195 17.00 -6.57 17.00
N PRO A 196 17.14 -5.80 18.08
CA PRO A 196 17.87 -4.55 18.06
C PRO A 196 19.27 -4.76 17.51
N ASP A 197 19.76 -3.87 16.65
CA ASP A 197 21.00 -4.00 15.91
C ASP A 197 22.23 -4.26 16.80
N LYS A 198 22.25 -3.67 18.01
CA LYS A 198 23.30 -3.87 19.01
C LYS A 198 23.36 -5.28 19.61
N GLN A 199 22.35 -6.11 19.37
CA GLN A 199 22.25 -7.49 19.89
C GLN A 199 22.57 -8.56 18.83
N THR A 200 22.85 -8.17 17.61
CA THR A 200 23.10 -9.06 16.45
C THR A 200 24.58 -9.31 16.18
N LYS A 201 25.47 -8.94 17.10
CA LYS A 201 26.91 -9.20 16.99
C LYS A 201 27.31 -10.53 17.61
#